data_3894188c7ae91fde4d82b6fb271ed1b9
#
_entry.id   3894188c7ae91fde4d82b6fb271ed1b9
#
_cell.length_a   1.000
_cell.length_b   1.000
_cell.length_c   1.000
_cell.angle_alpha   90.00
_cell.angle_beta   90.00
_cell.angle_gamma   90.00
#
_symmetry.space_group_name_H-M   'P 1'
#
loop_
_entity.id
_entity.type
_entity.pdbx_description
1 polymer ?
#
loop_
_entity_poly.entity_id
_entity_poly.type
_entity_poly.pdbx_seq_one_letter_code
_entity_poly.pdbx_strand_id
1 'polypeptide(L)'
;LPVAWLDWGEIQDENTTIVMNRVLDAESQQLVVLNGDLITGDDTFLENSTHYMDRIVEPLVSRGLSWASSYGNHDGQYNLSGQDLLARERRWPNAKTTQMVFSDDEDIGVTNYYLPVYGSNCTSVRYNACTPMLLLWFFDSRGGWEFQQKNTTGDLVTRKNWVRY
;
A
#
# COMPACT_ATOMS: atom_id res chain seq x y z
N LEU A 1 0.67 -10.76 -29.35
CA LEU A 1 1.06 -9.46 -28.81
C LEU A 1 0.94 -9.33 -27.30
N PRO A 2 -0.01 -9.96 -26.59
CA PRO A 2 -0.11 -9.87 -25.14
C PRO A 2 1.02 -10.59 -24.38
N VAL A 3 1.60 -11.61 -24.96
CA VAL A 3 2.56 -12.53 -24.29
C VAL A 3 3.86 -11.81 -23.90
N ALA A 4 4.36 -10.91 -24.75
CA ALA A 4 5.61 -10.19 -24.46
C ALA A 4 5.50 -9.21 -23.29
N TRP A 5 4.32 -8.66 -23.04
CA TRP A 5 4.05 -7.81 -21.88
C TRP A 5 3.96 -8.61 -20.58
N LEU A 6 3.33 -9.77 -20.63
CA LEU A 6 3.23 -10.68 -19.50
C LEU A 6 4.62 -11.17 -19.06
N ASP A 7 5.45 -11.61 -20.00
CA ASP A 7 6.81 -12.07 -19.70
C ASP A 7 7.67 -10.97 -19.10
N TRP A 8 7.54 -9.73 -19.60
CA TRP A 8 8.28 -8.59 -19.07
C TRP A 8 7.82 -8.22 -17.65
N GLY A 9 6.53 -8.23 -17.38
CA GLY A 9 5.96 -7.94 -16.07
C GLY A 9 6.47 -8.91 -15.00
N GLU A 10 6.42 -10.19 -15.27
CA GLU A 10 6.92 -11.23 -14.35
C GLU A 10 8.41 -11.08 -14.06
N ILE A 11 9.23 -10.80 -15.08
CA ILE A 11 10.67 -10.55 -14.90
C ILE A 11 10.92 -9.33 -14.02
N GLN A 12 10.16 -8.26 -14.17
CA GLN A 12 10.28 -7.07 -13.33
C GLN A 12 9.86 -7.35 -11.89
N ASP A 13 8.80 -8.11 -11.68
CA ASP A 13 8.35 -8.53 -10.33
C ASP A 13 9.42 -9.38 -9.64
N GLU A 14 10.05 -10.31 -10.35
CA GLU A 14 11.16 -11.10 -9.83
C GLU A 14 12.36 -10.23 -9.46
N ASN A 15 12.75 -9.31 -10.34
CA ASN A 15 13.86 -8.39 -10.10
C ASN A 15 13.56 -7.48 -8.89
N THR A 16 12.36 -6.97 -8.78
CA THR A 16 11.91 -6.16 -7.63
C THR A 16 12.02 -6.95 -6.33
N THR A 17 11.56 -8.20 -6.35
CA THR A 17 11.66 -9.10 -5.20
C THR A 17 13.12 -9.36 -4.81
N ILE A 18 14.01 -9.57 -5.79
CA ILE A 18 15.45 -9.77 -5.54
C ILE A 18 16.06 -8.53 -4.90
N VAL A 19 15.77 -7.33 -5.44
CA VAL A 19 16.29 -6.07 -4.90
C VAL A 19 15.78 -5.84 -3.48
N MET A 20 14.48 -6.03 -3.26
CA MET A 20 13.85 -5.89 -1.94
C MET A 20 14.51 -6.82 -0.92
N ASN A 21 14.70 -8.09 -1.26
CA ASN A 21 15.36 -9.06 -0.39
C ASN A 21 16.79 -8.63 -0.03
N ARG A 22 17.57 -8.16 -1.00
CA ARG A 22 18.93 -7.68 -0.76
C ARG A 22 18.98 -6.48 0.19
N VAL A 23 18.06 -5.54 0.05
CA VAL A 23 17.96 -4.38 0.95
C VAL A 23 17.55 -4.82 2.35
N LEU A 24 16.55 -5.70 2.45
CA LEU A 24 16.07 -6.22 3.73
C LEU A 24 17.12 -7.04 4.49
N ASP A 25 18.01 -7.71 3.77
CA ASP A 25 19.10 -8.49 4.36
C ASP A 25 20.32 -7.63 4.76
N ALA A 26 20.49 -6.48 4.12
CA ALA A 26 21.60 -5.55 4.38
C ALA A 26 21.33 -4.58 5.53
N GLU A 27 20.07 -4.27 5.81
CA GLU A 27 19.66 -3.25 6.78
C GLU A 27 19.03 -3.88 8.02
N SER A 28 19.11 -3.18 9.15
CA SER A 28 18.49 -3.57 10.42
C SER A 28 17.24 -2.73 10.69
N GLN A 29 16.25 -2.86 9.83
CA GLN A 29 15.04 -2.06 9.86
C GLN A 29 14.05 -2.53 10.93
N GLN A 30 13.40 -1.57 11.60
CA GLN A 30 12.29 -1.83 12.53
C GLN A 30 10.93 -1.63 11.88
N LEU A 31 10.88 -0.83 10.83
CA LEU A 31 9.69 -0.54 10.04
C LEU A 31 10.08 -0.38 8.57
N VAL A 32 9.32 -0.98 7.69
CA VAL A 32 9.40 -0.75 6.25
C VAL A 32 8.22 0.11 5.82
N VAL A 33 8.47 1.15 5.03
CA VAL A 33 7.42 1.99 4.46
C VAL A 33 7.25 1.63 2.99
N LEU A 34 6.04 1.25 2.61
CA LEU A 34 5.63 1.02 1.23
C LEU A 34 4.90 2.27 0.73
N ASN A 35 5.54 2.99 -0.19
CA ASN A 35 5.15 4.36 -0.52
C ASN A 35 4.36 4.45 -1.83
N GLY A 36 3.21 3.80 -1.87
CA GLY A 36 2.25 3.87 -2.97
C GLY A 36 2.66 3.15 -4.25
N ASP A 37 1.71 3.06 -5.17
CA ASP A 37 1.84 2.36 -6.44
C ASP A 37 2.42 0.93 -6.27
N LEU A 38 1.85 0.23 -5.31
CA LEU A 38 2.28 -1.13 -4.93
C LEU A 38 1.89 -2.14 -6.00
N ILE A 39 0.75 -1.89 -6.65
CA ILE A 39 0.23 -2.70 -7.74
C ILE A 39 -0.25 -1.78 -8.88
N THR A 40 -0.26 -2.30 -10.10
CA THR A 40 -0.93 -1.66 -11.22
C THR A 40 -2.31 -2.30 -11.39
N GLY A 41 -3.31 -1.73 -10.71
CA GLY A 41 -4.65 -2.32 -10.64
C GLY A 41 -5.30 -2.53 -12.02
N ASP A 42 -4.95 -1.71 -13.02
CA ASP A 42 -5.45 -1.85 -14.39
C ASP A 42 -4.89 -3.09 -15.13
N ASP A 43 -3.68 -3.51 -14.76
CA ASP A 43 -2.99 -4.64 -15.40
C ASP A 43 -3.19 -5.96 -14.65
N THR A 44 -3.99 -5.97 -13.58
CA THR A 44 -4.30 -7.18 -12.82
C THR A 44 -5.66 -7.75 -13.22
N PHE A 45 -5.82 -9.07 -13.07
CA PHE A 45 -7.14 -9.69 -13.20
C PHE A 45 -7.92 -9.52 -11.88
N LEU A 46 -9.23 -9.38 -11.98
CA LEU A 46 -10.11 -9.19 -10.83
C LEU A 46 -9.96 -10.31 -9.78
N GLU A 47 -9.83 -11.54 -10.24
CA GLU A 47 -9.72 -12.72 -9.41
C GLU A 47 -8.37 -12.86 -8.68
N ASN A 48 -7.32 -12.18 -9.14
CA ASN A 48 -5.99 -12.31 -8.57
C ASN A 48 -5.36 -11.00 -8.06
N SER A 49 -6.07 -9.87 -8.14
CA SER A 49 -5.54 -8.55 -7.76
C SER A 49 -4.98 -8.54 -6.33
N THR A 50 -5.64 -9.20 -5.38
CA THR A 50 -5.15 -9.29 -4.00
C THR A 50 -3.90 -10.16 -3.85
N HIS A 51 -3.64 -11.06 -4.79
CA HIS A 51 -2.45 -11.92 -4.78
C HIS A 51 -1.16 -11.09 -4.98
N TYR A 52 -1.23 -10.01 -5.74
CA TYR A 52 -0.07 -9.13 -5.91
C TYR A 52 0.32 -8.44 -4.60
N MET A 53 -0.66 -8.03 -3.79
CA MET A 53 -0.35 -7.54 -2.44
C MET A 53 0.36 -8.61 -1.59
N ASP A 54 -0.09 -9.85 -1.66
CA ASP A 54 0.55 -10.96 -0.93
C ASP A 54 2.02 -11.13 -1.35
N ARG A 55 2.31 -11.06 -2.65
CA ARG A 55 3.68 -11.17 -3.18
C ARG A 55 4.59 -10.03 -2.71
N ILE A 56 4.07 -8.80 -2.68
CA ILE A 56 4.81 -7.61 -2.24
C ILE A 56 5.19 -7.72 -0.76
N VAL A 57 4.28 -8.18 0.10
CA VAL A 57 4.53 -8.24 1.54
C VAL A 57 5.18 -9.55 1.99
N GLU A 58 5.24 -10.57 1.16
CA GLU A 58 5.82 -11.87 1.50
C GLU A 58 7.27 -11.76 2.04
N PRO A 59 8.20 -10.98 1.43
CA PRO A 59 9.54 -10.80 1.97
C PRO A 59 9.57 -10.18 3.38
N LEU A 60 8.56 -9.39 3.73
CA LEU A 60 8.41 -8.77 5.05
C LEU A 60 7.83 -9.77 6.04
N VAL A 61 6.80 -10.50 5.61
CA VAL A 61 6.12 -11.53 6.41
C VAL A 61 7.10 -12.64 6.80
N SER A 62 7.89 -13.15 5.85
CA SER A 62 8.86 -14.22 6.08
C SER A 62 9.96 -13.83 7.07
N ARG A 63 10.26 -12.54 7.20
CA ARG A 63 11.25 -11.99 8.16
C ARG A 63 10.63 -11.50 9.47
N GLY A 64 9.30 -11.56 9.61
CA GLY A 64 8.60 -11.02 10.78
C GLY A 64 8.69 -9.50 10.92
N LEU A 65 8.98 -8.79 9.84
CA LEU A 65 9.12 -7.33 9.83
C LEU A 65 7.78 -6.63 9.89
N SER A 66 7.75 -5.47 10.54
CA SER A 66 6.60 -4.57 10.48
C SER A 66 6.70 -3.65 9.28
N TRP A 67 5.55 -3.34 8.69
CA TRP A 67 5.48 -2.36 7.60
C TRP A 67 4.24 -1.49 7.71
N ALA A 68 4.27 -0.38 6.98
CA ALA A 68 3.19 0.59 6.87
C ALA A 68 3.11 1.08 5.42
N SER A 69 1.93 1.08 4.85
CA SER A 69 1.69 1.46 3.46
C SER A 69 0.94 2.79 3.35
N SER A 70 1.27 3.55 2.31
CA SER A 70 0.40 4.59 1.75
C SER A 70 0.01 4.13 0.36
N TYR A 71 -1.26 4.26 -0.03
CA TYR A 71 -1.68 3.83 -1.35
C TYR A 71 -1.52 4.96 -2.36
N GLY A 72 -1.08 4.58 -3.56
CA GLY A 72 -0.91 5.48 -4.69
C GLY A 72 -2.11 5.45 -5.63
N ASN A 73 -1.99 6.18 -6.72
CA ASN A 73 -3.08 6.27 -7.70
C ASN A 73 -3.27 5.00 -8.53
N HIS A 74 -2.22 4.22 -8.74
CA HIS A 74 -2.31 2.96 -9.47
C HIS A 74 -2.92 1.82 -8.65
N ASP A 75 -2.78 1.85 -7.34
CA ASP A 75 -3.29 0.81 -6.45
C ASP A 75 -4.82 0.69 -6.49
N GLY A 76 -5.52 1.80 -6.62
CA GLY A 76 -6.98 1.89 -6.68
C GLY A 76 -7.55 1.94 -8.10
N GLN A 77 -6.78 1.58 -9.12
CA GLN A 77 -7.28 1.50 -10.49
C GLN A 77 -8.37 0.44 -10.63
N TYR A 78 -8.68 0.01 -11.81
CA TYR A 78 -9.89 -0.71 -12.19
C TYR A 78 -10.30 -1.90 -11.28
N ASN A 79 -9.36 -2.71 -10.80
CA ASN A 79 -9.68 -4.03 -10.24
C ASN A 79 -9.74 -4.11 -8.71
N LEU A 80 -9.20 -3.15 -7.99
CA LEU A 80 -9.08 -3.23 -6.54
C LEU A 80 -9.33 -1.88 -5.88
N SER A 81 -10.23 -1.84 -4.93
CA SER A 81 -10.45 -0.62 -4.14
C SER A 81 -9.39 -0.49 -3.05
N GLY A 82 -9.14 0.75 -2.60
CA GLY A 82 -8.26 0.99 -1.44
C GLY A 82 -8.76 0.28 -0.18
N GLN A 83 -10.07 0.13 -0.02
CA GLN A 83 -10.67 -0.61 1.11
C GLN A 83 -10.36 -2.11 1.02
N ASP A 84 -10.41 -2.71 -0.17
CA ASP A 84 -10.07 -4.12 -0.36
C ASP A 84 -8.58 -4.36 -0.12
N LEU A 85 -7.71 -3.45 -0.56
CA LEU A 85 -6.28 -3.48 -0.25
C LEU A 85 -6.03 -3.44 1.26
N LEU A 86 -6.65 -2.49 1.96
CA LEU A 86 -6.52 -2.36 3.40
C LEU A 86 -7.05 -3.60 4.13
N ALA A 87 -8.20 -4.12 3.70
CA ALA A 87 -8.76 -5.36 4.26
C ALA A 87 -7.82 -6.54 4.04
N ARG A 88 -7.18 -6.61 2.87
CA ARG A 88 -6.19 -7.65 2.57
C ARG A 88 -4.96 -7.51 3.45
N GLU A 89 -4.38 -6.32 3.52
CA GLU A 89 -3.15 -6.05 4.26
C GLU A 89 -3.32 -6.29 5.77
N ARG A 90 -4.46 -5.95 6.33
CA ARG A 90 -4.79 -6.18 7.75
C ARG A 90 -4.85 -7.66 8.17
N ARG A 91 -4.77 -8.59 7.26
CA ARG A 91 -4.69 -10.04 7.57
C ARG A 91 -3.36 -10.41 8.22
N TRP A 92 -2.32 -9.59 8.07
CA TRP A 92 -1.03 -9.81 8.68
C TRP A 92 -0.86 -8.97 9.95
N PRO A 93 -0.51 -9.59 11.08
CA PRO A 93 -0.43 -8.90 12.36
C PRO A 93 0.68 -7.84 12.40
N ASN A 94 1.66 -7.95 11.51
CA ASN A 94 2.79 -7.02 11.43
C ASN A 94 2.49 -5.78 10.56
N ALA A 95 1.41 -5.77 9.78
CA ALA A 95 0.95 -4.59 9.07
C ALA A 95 0.52 -3.50 10.05
N LYS A 96 1.04 -2.30 9.87
CA LYS A 96 0.70 -1.10 10.65
C LYS A 96 -0.20 -0.14 9.89
N THR A 97 -0.46 -0.46 8.63
CA THR A 97 -1.36 0.30 7.77
C THR A 97 -2.76 0.35 8.37
N THR A 98 -3.30 1.54 8.45
CA THR A 98 -4.62 1.75 9.05
C THR A 98 -5.35 2.92 8.40
N GLN A 99 -6.59 3.11 8.78
CA GLN A 99 -7.43 4.24 8.41
C GLN A 99 -7.80 4.99 9.68
N MET A 100 -7.51 6.28 9.73
CA MET A 100 -7.89 7.17 10.84
C MET A 100 -8.88 8.25 10.41
N VAL A 101 -8.97 8.51 9.11
CA VAL A 101 -9.95 9.45 8.55
C VAL A 101 -11.07 8.64 7.93
N PHE A 102 -12.29 8.86 8.42
CA PHE A 102 -13.50 8.24 7.92
C PHE A 102 -14.40 9.33 7.37
N SER A 103 -14.85 9.19 6.15
CA SER A 103 -15.78 10.11 5.51
C SER A 103 -16.67 9.33 4.56
N ASP A 104 -17.91 9.78 4.43
CA ASP A 104 -18.82 9.35 3.37
C ASP A 104 -18.41 9.96 2.02
N ASP A 105 -17.46 10.89 2.04
CA ASP A 105 -16.89 11.49 0.85
C ASP A 105 -15.92 10.49 0.19
N GLU A 106 -16.31 10.03 -0.98
CA GLU A 106 -15.51 9.12 -1.77
C GLU A 106 -14.19 9.75 -2.28
N ASP A 107 -13.97 11.03 -2.08
CA ASP A 107 -12.76 11.74 -2.50
C ASP A 107 -11.60 11.64 -1.51
N ILE A 108 -11.80 10.96 -0.39
CA ILE A 108 -10.75 10.76 0.63
C ILE A 108 -10.10 9.38 0.47
N GLY A 109 -8.78 9.36 0.40
CA GLY A 109 -8.00 8.13 0.38
C GLY A 109 -8.10 7.35 1.69
N VAL A 110 -7.88 6.07 1.62
CA VAL A 110 -8.12 5.12 2.72
C VAL A 110 -6.98 5.16 3.74
N THR A 111 -5.74 5.35 3.28
CA THR A 111 -4.54 5.29 4.13
C THR A 111 -4.08 6.66 4.62
N ASN A 112 -5.03 7.44 5.15
CA ASN A 112 -4.75 8.69 5.85
C ASN A 112 -4.65 8.42 7.35
N TYR A 113 -3.42 8.37 7.88
CA TYR A 113 -3.15 8.04 9.27
C TYR A 113 -1.76 8.52 9.72
N TYR A 114 -1.45 8.33 10.98
CA TYR A 114 -0.10 8.53 11.51
C TYR A 114 0.33 7.37 12.41
N LEU A 115 1.63 7.17 12.52
CA LEU A 115 2.25 6.24 13.45
C LEU A 115 3.16 7.01 14.42
N PRO A 116 2.98 6.87 15.73
CA PRO A 116 3.90 7.43 16.71
C PRO A 116 5.16 6.57 16.83
N VAL A 117 6.31 7.21 16.83
CA VAL A 117 7.61 6.58 17.11
C VAL A 117 8.07 7.02 18.49
N TYR A 118 8.39 6.04 19.32
CA TYR A 118 8.82 6.27 20.70
C TYR A 118 10.32 6.00 20.87
N GLY A 119 10.93 6.65 21.83
CA GLY A 119 12.32 6.39 22.18
C GLY A 119 12.53 5.01 22.79
N SER A 120 13.76 4.51 22.72
CA SER A 120 14.14 3.18 23.21
C SER A 120 13.93 2.98 24.73
N ASN A 121 13.79 4.06 25.46
CA ASN A 121 13.48 4.06 26.90
C ASN A 121 11.97 3.94 27.20
N CYS A 122 11.13 3.98 26.18
CA CYS A 122 9.70 3.74 26.32
C CYS A 122 9.42 2.24 26.39
N THR A 123 9.71 1.63 27.53
CA THR A 123 9.59 0.17 27.75
C THR A 123 8.23 -0.26 28.31
N SER A 124 7.34 0.69 28.59
CA SER A 124 6.13 0.34 29.31
C SER A 124 5.02 -0.16 28.39
N VAL A 125 4.35 -1.20 28.85
CA VAL A 125 3.07 -1.72 28.32
C VAL A 125 1.96 -0.64 28.34
N ARG A 126 2.26 0.54 28.88
CA ARG A 126 1.37 1.70 28.95
C ARG A 126 1.80 2.75 27.93
N TYR A 127 1.40 2.55 26.68
CA TYR A 127 1.59 3.55 25.62
C TYR A 127 1.12 4.97 26.00
N ASN A 128 0.19 5.10 26.95
CA ASN A 128 -0.33 6.38 27.44
C ASN A 128 0.65 7.16 28.35
N ALA A 129 1.79 6.58 28.72
CA ALA A 129 2.78 7.21 29.60
C ALA A 129 4.01 7.74 28.86
N CYS A 130 4.18 7.40 27.59
CA CYS A 130 5.32 7.84 26.77
C CYS A 130 4.90 8.94 25.80
N THR A 131 5.71 9.95 25.67
CA THR A 131 5.56 10.97 24.64
C THR A 131 6.25 10.49 23.36
N PRO A 132 5.58 10.51 22.20
CA PRO A 132 6.23 10.19 20.94
C PRO A 132 7.36 11.17 20.64
N MET A 133 8.48 10.68 20.14
CA MET A 133 9.60 11.49 19.66
C MET A 133 9.40 11.96 18.22
N LEU A 134 8.63 11.20 17.43
CA LEU A 134 8.35 11.48 16.04
C LEU A 134 6.95 10.96 15.70
N LEU A 135 6.27 11.64 14.77
CA LEU A 135 5.06 11.17 14.13
C LEU A 135 5.34 10.96 12.65
N LEU A 136 5.12 9.75 12.17
CA LEU A 136 5.14 9.43 10.75
C LEU A 136 3.74 9.61 10.21
N TRP A 137 3.56 10.57 9.31
CA TRP A 137 2.29 10.84 8.66
C TRP A 137 2.24 10.15 7.30
N PHE A 138 1.12 9.50 7.04
CA PHE A 138 0.80 8.84 5.77
C PHE A 138 -0.40 9.55 5.16
N PHE A 139 -0.22 9.98 3.92
CA PHE A 139 -1.25 10.67 3.16
C PHE A 139 -1.57 9.89 1.90
N ASP A 140 -2.82 9.59 1.74
CA ASP A 140 -3.38 8.92 0.57
C ASP A 140 -4.28 9.90 -0.15
N SER A 141 -3.83 10.34 -1.30
CA SER A 141 -4.56 11.27 -2.15
C SER A 141 -5.68 10.58 -2.95
N ARG A 142 -5.85 9.26 -2.78
CA ARG A 142 -6.75 8.40 -3.52
C ARG A 142 -6.46 8.30 -5.02
N GLY A 143 -5.64 9.15 -5.56
CA GLY A 143 -5.37 9.22 -6.99
C GLY A 143 -6.53 9.78 -7.81
N GLY A 144 -6.37 9.78 -9.12
CA GLY A 144 -7.29 10.40 -10.06
C GLY A 144 -8.24 9.43 -10.79
N TRP A 145 -8.29 8.15 -10.40
CA TRP A 145 -9.07 7.14 -11.10
C TRP A 145 -10.35 6.78 -10.35
N GLU A 146 -11.42 6.53 -11.08
CA GLU A 146 -12.64 5.95 -10.51
C GLU A 146 -12.55 4.42 -10.55
N PHE A 147 -12.70 3.81 -9.38
CA PHE A 147 -12.64 2.36 -9.24
C PHE A 147 -13.68 1.67 -10.14
N GLN A 148 -13.21 0.69 -10.91
CA GLN A 148 -14.00 -0.11 -11.85
C GLN A 148 -14.74 0.68 -12.95
N GLN A 149 -14.40 1.94 -13.18
CA GLN A 149 -15.03 2.71 -14.23
C GLN A 149 -14.10 2.88 -15.42
N LYS A 150 -14.60 2.48 -16.57
CA LYS A 150 -13.98 2.73 -17.87
C LYS A 150 -14.94 3.52 -18.75
N ASN A 151 -14.38 4.38 -19.59
CA ASN A 151 -15.18 5.07 -20.62
C ASN A 151 -15.62 4.10 -21.73
N THR A 152 -16.38 4.60 -22.70
CA THR A 152 -16.89 3.82 -23.83
C THR A 152 -15.78 3.25 -24.73
N THR A 153 -14.56 3.79 -24.65
CA THR A 153 -13.38 3.29 -25.38
C THR A 153 -12.59 2.25 -24.60
N GLY A 154 -12.96 2.00 -23.34
CA GLY A 154 -12.28 1.04 -22.46
C GLY A 154 -11.17 1.65 -21.61
N ASP A 155 -10.93 2.97 -21.73
CA ASP A 155 -9.96 3.65 -20.90
C ASP A 155 -10.53 3.96 -19.50
N LEU A 156 -9.66 4.05 -18.51
CA LEU A 156 -10.05 4.41 -17.15
C LEU A 156 -10.64 5.82 -17.11
N VAL A 157 -11.69 5.98 -16.33
CA VAL A 157 -12.31 7.29 -16.10
C VAL A 157 -11.52 8.04 -15.05
N THR A 158 -10.89 9.12 -15.45
CA THR A 158 -10.19 10.02 -14.53
C THR A 158 -11.19 10.88 -13.78
N ARG A 159 -11.08 10.97 -12.47
CA ARG A 159 -11.88 11.90 -11.69
C ARG A 159 -11.52 13.35 -12.05
N LYS A 160 -12.55 14.17 -12.19
CA LYS A 160 -12.37 15.58 -12.57
C LYS A 160 -11.71 16.42 -11.48
N ASN A 161 -11.70 15.96 -10.25
CA ASN A 161 -11.16 16.69 -9.11
C ASN A 161 -10.03 15.86 -8.47
N TRP A 162 -8.81 16.07 -8.95
CA TRP A 162 -7.63 15.64 -8.22
C TRP A 162 -7.58 16.36 -6.89
N VAL A 163 -7.64 15.58 -5.87
CA VAL A 163 -7.37 15.89 -4.47
C VAL A 163 -7.21 17.36 -4.08
N ARG A 164 -8.08 17.74 -3.21
CA ARG A 164 -7.82 18.87 -2.32
C ARG A 164 -7.30 18.28 -1.00
N TYR A 165 -6.00 18.52 -0.74
CA TYR A 165 -5.44 18.33 0.58
C TYR A 165 -6.06 19.30 1.57
#